data_5e19f5a852c550f6e15b80a8825228a4
#
_entry.id   5e19f5a852c550f6e15b80a8825228a4
#
_cell.length_a   1.000
_cell.length_b   1.000
_cell.length_c   1.000
_cell.angle_alpha   90.00
_cell.angle_beta   90.00
_cell.angle_gamma   90.00
#
_symmetry.space_group_name_H-M   'P 1'
#
loop_
_entity.id
_entity.type
_entity.pdbx_description
1 polymer ?
#
loop_
_entity_poly.entity_id
_entity_poly.type
_entity_poly.pdbx_seq_one_letter_code
_entity_poly.pdbx_strand_id
1 'polypeptide(L)'
;MKKKPLYNPNKLVLVPASLLIALLSFLGGTQYEKQVKNILEQPNISTTTVRNIPTKEKVKRVIDGDTIELGNGQIVRYAGINAPDSGQPFEEEATEANQKLVQGKTVTFEYDTYTSDRFGRVLAYAFVDGKNVSVELARLGLAKVTIYEDRRKLKYQDELLKAQEEAKLKKRGMWK
;
A
#
# COMPACT_ATOMS: atom_id res chain seq x y z
N MET A 1 -18.70 31.21 -54.89
CA MET A 1 -19.06 31.46 -53.48
C MET A 1 -18.04 30.76 -52.58
N LYS A 2 -17.15 31.51 -51.92
CA LYS A 2 -16.14 30.95 -50.99
C LYS A 2 -16.74 30.92 -49.59
N LYS A 3 -16.85 29.72 -48.99
CA LYS A 3 -17.29 29.55 -47.60
C LYS A 3 -16.19 29.93 -46.64
N LYS A 4 -16.47 30.84 -45.72
CA LYS A 4 -15.57 31.18 -44.58
C LYS A 4 -15.47 30.01 -43.60
N PRO A 5 -14.29 29.74 -43.02
CA PRO A 5 -14.18 28.74 -42.00
C PRO A 5 -14.86 29.20 -40.67
N LEU A 6 -15.64 28.32 -40.08
CA LEU A 6 -16.31 28.55 -38.80
C LEU A 6 -15.23 28.55 -37.68
N TYR A 7 -15.21 29.61 -36.93
CA TYR A 7 -14.40 29.73 -35.69
C TYR A 7 -14.87 28.70 -34.68
N ASN A 8 -13.98 27.84 -34.21
CA ASN A 8 -14.23 26.85 -33.15
C ASN A 8 -13.77 27.41 -31.82
N PRO A 9 -14.67 27.81 -30.90
CA PRO A 9 -14.30 28.45 -29.61
C PRO A 9 -13.73 27.49 -28.57
N ASN A 10 -13.67 26.18 -28.84
CA ASN A 10 -13.29 25.17 -27.84
C ASN A 10 -11.84 24.64 -27.95
N LYS A 11 -10.95 25.34 -28.67
CA LYS A 11 -9.53 25.04 -28.54
C LYS A 11 -8.98 25.76 -27.32
N LEU A 12 -8.99 25.04 -26.17
CA LEU A 12 -8.25 25.43 -24.98
C LEU A 12 -6.75 25.44 -25.35
N VAL A 13 -6.20 26.61 -25.59
CA VAL A 13 -4.75 26.77 -25.77
C VAL A 13 -4.13 26.66 -24.38
N LEU A 14 -3.56 25.49 -24.10
CA LEU A 14 -2.73 25.28 -22.91
C LEU A 14 -1.47 26.15 -23.06
N VAL A 15 -1.48 27.32 -22.45
CA VAL A 15 -0.27 28.14 -22.33
C VAL A 15 0.66 27.44 -21.32
N PRO A 16 1.89 27.08 -21.68
CA PRO A 16 2.81 26.47 -20.73
C PRO A 16 3.08 27.42 -19.57
N ALA A 17 3.11 26.87 -18.35
CA ALA A 17 3.27 27.64 -17.10
C ALA A 17 4.48 28.58 -17.13
N SER A 18 5.53 28.24 -17.87
CA SER A 18 6.71 29.08 -18.10
C SER A 18 6.42 30.42 -18.78
N LEU A 19 5.42 30.45 -19.68
CA LEU A 19 5.04 31.66 -20.41
C LEU A 19 4.23 32.62 -19.51
N LEU A 20 3.40 32.06 -18.61
CA LEU A 20 2.66 32.83 -17.61
C LEU A 20 3.60 33.47 -16.58
N ILE A 21 4.64 32.77 -16.17
CA ILE A 21 5.67 33.29 -15.24
C ILE A 21 6.44 34.43 -15.88
N ALA A 22 6.82 34.32 -17.14
CA ALA A 22 7.52 35.38 -17.87
C ALA A 22 6.68 36.65 -18.05
N LEU A 23 5.37 36.51 -18.29
CA LEU A 23 4.45 37.66 -18.42
C LEU A 23 4.22 38.39 -17.08
N LEU A 24 4.12 37.65 -15.97
CA LEU A 24 3.96 38.21 -14.64
C LEU A 24 5.22 38.92 -14.15
N SER A 25 6.40 38.46 -14.53
CA SER A 25 7.68 39.11 -14.20
C SER A 25 7.87 40.45 -14.91
N PHE A 26 7.23 40.66 -16.07
CA PHE A 26 7.32 41.92 -16.81
C PHE A 26 6.39 43.03 -16.30
N LEU A 27 5.28 42.65 -15.62
CA LEU A 27 4.23 43.59 -15.18
C LEU A 27 4.31 44.04 -13.73
N GLY A 28 5.17 43.47 -12.91
CA GLY A 28 5.22 43.81 -11.48
C GLY A 28 6.62 43.73 -10.90
N GLY A 29 7.33 44.84 -10.91
CA GLY A 29 8.65 44.94 -10.30
C GLY A 29 8.64 44.53 -8.83
N THR A 30 9.71 43.90 -8.38
CA THR A 30 10.21 43.69 -6.98
C THR A 30 9.33 42.98 -5.96
N GLN A 31 8.02 43.04 -6.03
CA GLN A 31 7.15 42.33 -5.06
C GLN A 31 7.00 40.86 -5.38
N TYR A 32 7.05 40.46 -6.67
CA TYR A 32 6.91 39.07 -7.11
C TYR A 32 8.18 38.25 -6.93
N GLU A 33 9.36 38.90 -6.98
CA GLU A 33 10.64 38.17 -6.74
C GLU A 33 10.68 37.54 -5.32
N LYS A 34 10.16 38.24 -4.30
CA LYS A 34 10.09 37.67 -2.93
C LYS A 34 9.12 36.49 -2.82
N GLN A 35 7.99 36.55 -3.53
CA GLN A 35 7.01 35.43 -3.48
C GLN A 35 7.50 34.21 -4.28
N VAL A 36 8.12 34.46 -5.46
CA VAL A 36 8.70 33.37 -6.26
C VAL A 36 9.90 32.76 -5.54
N LYS A 37 10.74 33.57 -4.88
CA LYS A 37 11.86 33.08 -4.08
C LYS A 37 11.39 32.24 -2.89
N ASN A 38 10.33 32.66 -2.21
CA ASN A 38 9.71 31.88 -1.12
C ASN A 38 9.07 30.56 -1.60
N ILE A 39 8.58 30.51 -2.84
CA ILE A 39 8.04 29.27 -3.42
C ILE A 39 9.17 28.35 -3.88
N LEU A 40 10.27 28.89 -4.35
CA LEU A 40 11.45 28.12 -4.77
C LEU A 40 12.35 27.70 -3.61
N GLU A 41 12.31 28.45 -2.50
CA GLU A 41 13.05 28.14 -1.27
C GLU A 41 12.21 27.34 -0.25
N GLN A 42 10.92 27.07 -0.53
CA GLN A 42 10.22 26.04 0.25
C GLN A 42 10.92 24.71 0.01
N PRO A 43 11.39 24.05 1.07
CA PRO A 43 12.00 22.74 0.92
C PRO A 43 11.00 21.85 0.20
N ASN A 44 11.39 21.43 -0.97
CA ASN A 44 10.75 20.57 -1.92
C ASN A 44 9.71 19.63 -1.29
N ILE A 45 8.43 20.00 -1.31
CA ILE A 45 7.33 19.07 -1.07
C ILE A 45 7.14 18.27 -2.36
N SER A 46 8.17 17.57 -2.75
CA SER A 46 8.17 16.48 -3.73
C SER A 46 9.50 15.76 -3.74
N THR A 47 10.05 15.47 -2.58
CA THR A 47 10.72 14.19 -2.49
C THR A 47 9.59 13.18 -2.66
N THR A 48 9.52 12.56 -3.83
CA THR A 48 9.06 11.18 -3.95
C THR A 48 9.63 10.51 -2.72
N THR A 49 8.79 10.30 -1.69
CA THR A 49 9.19 9.56 -0.51
C THR A 49 9.62 8.23 -1.07
N VAL A 50 10.92 8.01 -1.20
CA VAL A 50 11.47 6.66 -1.34
C VAL A 50 10.89 5.99 -0.12
N ARG A 51 9.80 5.22 -0.30
CA ARG A 51 9.18 4.50 0.80
C ARG A 51 10.29 3.64 1.33
N ASN A 52 10.80 4.02 2.50
CA ASN A 52 11.79 3.24 3.18
C ASN A 52 11.10 1.92 3.52
N ILE A 53 11.30 0.92 2.65
CA ILE A 53 10.64 -0.39 2.76
C ILE A 53 11.27 -1.05 3.98
N PRO A 54 10.52 -1.27 5.07
CA PRO A 54 11.10 -1.76 6.31
C PRO A 54 11.57 -3.21 6.13
N THR A 55 12.79 -3.50 6.51
CA THR A 55 13.29 -4.90 6.57
C THR A 55 13.03 -5.53 7.93
N LYS A 56 12.96 -4.70 8.98
CA LYS A 56 12.70 -5.12 10.37
C LYS A 56 12.15 -3.94 11.15
N GLU A 57 11.04 -4.13 11.86
CA GLU A 57 10.40 -3.07 12.65
C GLU A 57 9.51 -3.65 13.75
N LYS A 58 9.27 -2.86 14.81
CA LYS A 58 8.35 -3.24 15.88
C LYS A 58 6.89 -3.01 15.48
N VAL A 59 6.04 -3.98 15.74
CA VAL A 59 4.59 -3.83 15.57
C VAL A 59 4.04 -2.95 16.67
N LYS A 60 3.44 -1.82 16.31
CA LYS A 60 2.77 -0.90 17.23
C LYS A 60 1.40 -1.43 17.61
N ARG A 61 0.60 -1.80 16.62
CA ARG A 61 -0.72 -2.41 16.82
C ARG A 61 -1.15 -3.26 15.62
N VAL A 62 -2.04 -4.20 15.87
CA VAL A 62 -2.78 -4.93 14.85
C VAL A 62 -4.02 -4.12 14.48
N ILE A 63 -4.30 -3.99 13.18
CA ILE A 63 -5.48 -3.30 12.66
C ILE A 63 -6.61 -4.31 12.46
N ASP A 64 -6.31 -5.42 11.78
CA ASP A 64 -7.22 -6.52 11.49
C ASP A 64 -6.48 -7.85 11.31
N GLY A 65 -7.16 -8.86 10.80
CA GLY A 65 -6.61 -10.22 10.66
C GLY A 65 -5.41 -10.34 9.72
N ASP A 66 -5.15 -9.37 8.84
CA ASP A 66 -4.01 -9.41 7.89
C ASP A 66 -3.28 -8.08 7.75
N THR A 67 -3.53 -7.12 8.62
CA THR A 67 -2.97 -5.76 8.52
C THR A 67 -2.46 -5.28 9.89
N ILE A 68 -1.26 -4.69 9.89
CA ILE A 68 -0.58 -4.15 11.06
C ILE A 68 -0.11 -2.71 10.84
N GLU A 69 0.03 -1.96 11.94
CA GLU A 69 0.73 -0.67 11.99
C GLU A 69 2.07 -0.86 12.69
N LEU A 70 3.13 -0.36 12.08
CA LEU A 70 4.48 -0.39 12.60
C LEU A 70 4.79 0.80 13.52
N GLY A 71 5.86 0.72 14.29
CA GLY A 71 6.33 1.79 15.16
C GLY A 71 6.63 3.09 14.43
N ASN A 72 7.05 3.02 13.18
CA ASN A 72 7.31 4.16 12.30
C ASN A 72 6.03 4.71 11.61
N GLY A 73 4.84 4.19 11.92
CA GLY A 73 3.55 4.60 11.38
C GLY A 73 3.18 3.98 10.02
N GLN A 74 4.02 3.14 9.43
CA GLN A 74 3.69 2.47 8.18
C GLN A 74 2.64 1.38 8.41
N ILE A 75 1.71 1.25 7.45
CA ILE A 75 0.72 0.19 7.42
C ILE A 75 1.23 -0.92 6.50
N VAL A 76 1.29 -2.12 7.03
CA VAL A 76 1.69 -3.33 6.31
C VAL A 76 0.51 -4.28 6.22
N ARG A 77 0.16 -4.66 4.99
CA ARG A 77 -0.78 -5.74 4.69
C ARG A 77 0.00 -6.99 4.31
N TYR A 78 -0.41 -8.11 4.87
CA TYR A 78 0.27 -9.38 4.59
C TYR A 78 0.01 -9.85 3.16
N ALA A 79 1.07 -10.25 2.49
CA ALA A 79 1.01 -10.73 1.12
C ALA A 79 0.43 -12.16 1.05
N GLY A 80 -0.30 -12.45 -0.02
CA GLY A 80 -0.77 -13.78 -0.38
C GLY A 80 -2.00 -14.28 0.39
N ILE A 81 -2.55 -13.51 1.30
CA ILE A 81 -3.75 -13.88 2.07
C ILE A 81 -4.80 -12.77 2.11
N ASN A 82 -6.01 -13.13 2.49
CA ASN A 82 -7.09 -12.22 2.83
C ASN A 82 -7.83 -12.77 4.06
N ALA A 83 -7.74 -12.05 5.18
CA ALA A 83 -8.56 -12.31 6.35
C ALA A 83 -9.99 -11.81 6.15
N PRO A 84 -10.97 -12.24 6.95
CA PRO A 84 -12.32 -11.70 6.90
C PRO A 84 -12.34 -10.21 7.19
N ASP A 85 -13.12 -9.47 6.40
CA ASP A 85 -13.35 -8.04 6.59
C ASP A 85 -14.26 -7.79 7.81
N SER A 86 -14.30 -6.53 8.27
CA SER A 86 -15.12 -6.12 9.40
C SER A 86 -16.60 -6.51 9.22
N GLY A 87 -17.19 -7.13 10.26
CA GLY A 87 -18.54 -7.66 10.27
C GLY A 87 -18.70 -9.04 9.60
N GLN A 88 -17.66 -9.63 9.06
CA GLN A 88 -17.70 -10.99 8.52
C GLN A 88 -17.45 -12.04 9.61
N PRO A 89 -17.98 -13.28 9.44
CA PRO A 89 -17.66 -14.39 10.35
C PRO A 89 -16.14 -14.61 10.41
N PHE A 90 -15.63 -14.87 11.64
CA PHE A 90 -14.21 -15.08 11.95
C PHE A 90 -13.31 -13.84 11.87
N GLU A 91 -13.85 -12.61 11.72
CA GLU A 91 -13.06 -11.37 11.76
C GLU A 91 -12.31 -11.23 13.09
N GLU A 92 -13.06 -11.36 14.21
CA GLU A 92 -12.49 -11.20 15.55
C GLU A 92 -11.40 -12.25 15.82
N GLU A 93 -11.68 -13.53 15.51
CA GLU A 93 -10.72 -14.62 15.69
C GLU A 93 -9.46 -14.43 14.83
N ALA A 94 -9.59 -13.91 13.62
CA ALA A 94 -8.45 -13.61 12.76
C ALA A 94 -7.61 -12.47 13.34
N THR A 95 -8.25 -11.41 13.82
CA THR A 95 -7.61 -10.26 14.45
C THR A 95 -6.89 -10.67 15.73
N GLU A 96 -7.55 -11.45 16.59
CA GLU A 96 -6.93 -11.98 17.81
C GLU A 96 -5.74 -12.91 17.54
N ALA A 97 -5.85 -13.77 16.52
CA ALA A 97 -4.76 -14.65 16.13
C ALA A 97 -3.55 -13.84 15.65
N ASN A 98 -3.80 -12.81 14.83
CA ASN A 98 -2.75 -11.88 14.39
C ASN A 98 -2.12 -11.16 15.58
N GLN A 99 -2.92 -10.67 16.55
CA GLN A 99 -2.40 -10.05 17.77
C GLN A 99 -1.50 -11.00 18.57
N LYS A 100 -1.92 -12.24 18.79
CA LYS A 100 -1.09 -13.25 19.48
C LYS A 100 0.22 -13.54 18.77
N LEU A 101 0.23 -13.48 17.43
CA LEU A 101 1.43 -13.71 16.64
C LEU A 101 2.41 -12.54 16.72
N VAL A 102 1.95 -11.27 16.58
CA VAL A 102 2.83 -10.15 16.26
C VAL A 102 2.76 -8.95 17.21
N GLN A 103 1.71 -8.77 18.01
CA GLN A 103 1.50 -7.56 18.81
C GLN A 103 2.68 -7.26 19.73
N GLY A 104 3.25 -6.06 19.58
CA GLY A 104 4.39 -5.60 20.38
C GLY A 104 5.72 -6.26 20.07
N LYS A 105 5.75 -7.25 19.17
CA LYS A 105 6.98 -7.93 18.75
C LYS A 105 7.70 -7.16 17.64
N THR A 106 8.98 -7.47 17.46
CA THR A 106 9.74 -7.05 16.29
C THR A 106 9.59 -8.10 15.21
N VAL A 107 9.14 -7.68 14.03
CA VAL A 107 8.95 -8.52 12.85
C VAL A 107 10.00 -8.20 11.80
N THR A 108 10.41 -9.20 11.03
CA THR A 108 11.20 -9.02 9.82
C THR A 108 10.28 -9.16 8.60
N PHE A 109 10.65 -8.48 7.51
CA PHE A 109 9.82 -8.45 6.31
C PHE A 109 10.58 -8.99 5.10
N GLU A 110 9.85 -9.74 4.30
CA GLU A 110 10.28 -10.13 2.96
C GLU A 110 9.24 -9.70 1.94
N TYR A 111 9.70 -9.38 0.74
CA TYR A 111 8.89 -8.78 -0.30
C TYR A 111 8.79 -9.68 -1.51
N ASP A 112 7.69 -9.55 -2.21
CA ASP A 112 7.48 -10.10 -3.54
C ASP A 112 7.71 -9.01 -4.61
N THR A 113 7.37 -9.30 -5.85
CA THR A 113 7.47 -8.35 -6.97
C THR A 113 6.67 -7.06 -6.72
N TYR A 114 5.52 -7.18 -6.05
CA TYR A 114 4.67 -6.05 -5.70
C TYR A 114 4.86 -5.70 -4.22
N THR A 115 5.36 -4.51 -3.95
CA THR A 115 5.67 -4.02 -2.61
C THR A 115 4.61 -3.09 -2.03
N SER A 116 3.56 -2.79 -2.79
CA SER A 116 2.43 -1.96 -2.33
C SER A 116 1.14 -2.32 -3.04
N ASP A 117 0.02 -2.08 -2.35
CA ASP A 117 -1.31 -2.20 -2.93
C ASP A 117 -1.83 -0.86 -3.50
N ARG A 118 -3.04 -0.89 -4.08
CA ARG A 118 -3.70 0.28 -4.66
C ARG A 118 -4.05 1.37 -3.63
N PHE A 119 -4.10 1.02 -2.35
CA PHE A 119 -4.39 1.95 -1.25
C PHE A 119 -3.12 2.54 -0.64
N GLY A 120 -1.95 2.14 -1.15
CA GLY A 120 -0.69 2.63 -0.67
C GLY A 120 -0.15 1.93 0.57
N ARG A 121 -0.76 0.83 1.04
CA ARG A 121 -0.21 0.00 2.10
C ARG A 121 1.00 -0.77 1.58
N VAL A 122 1.99 -1.01 2.45
CA VAL A 122 3.10 -1.91 2.13
C VAL A 122 2.58 -3.34 2.06
N LEU A 123 2.92 -4.07 0.98
CA LEU A 123 2.65 -5.51 0.86
C LEU A 123 3.91 -6.29 1.20
N ALA A 124 3.85 -7.13 2.23
CA ALA A 124 5.00 -7.91 2.68
C ALA A 124 4.59 -9.22 3.34
N TYR A 125 5.52 -10.17 3.37
CA TYR A 125 5.47 -11.30 4.29
C TYR A 125 6.13 -10.91 5.60
N ALA A 126 5.40 -10.98 6.71
CA ALA A 126 5.92 -10.73 8.04
C ALA A 126 6.39 -12.03 8.69
N PHE A 127 7.54 -11.99 9.35
CA PHE A 127 8.11 -13.14 10.04
C PHE A 127 8.35 -12.83 11.51
N VAL A 128 7.93 -13.74 12.36
CA VAL A 128 8.18 -13.74 13.81
C VAL A 128 8.78 -15.08 14.18
N ASP A 129 9.93 -15.07 14.85
CA ASP A 129 10.63 -16.29 15.27
C ASP A 129 10.82 -17.29 14.10
N GLY A 130 11.13 -16.77 12.90
CA GLY A 130 11.32 -17.54 11.69
C GLY A 130 10.04 -18.08 11.04
N LYS A 131 8.85 -17.81 11.59
CA LYS A 131 7.55 -18.26 11.06
C LYS A 131 6.91 -17.16 10.22
N ASN A 132 6.45 -17.51 9.02
CA ASN A 132 5.68 -16.63 8.15
C ASN A 132 4.25 -16.48 8.68
N VAL A 133 3.88 -15.26 9.07
CA VAL A 133 2.57 -14.94 9.67
C VAL A 133 1.43 -15.24 8.70
N SER A 134 1.59 -14.96 7.39
CA SER A 134 0.60 -15.30 6.37
C SER A 134 0.31 -16.80 6.35
N VAL A 135 1.35 -17.62 6.40
CA VAL A 135 1.23 -19.09 6.40
C VAL A 135 0.57 -19.59 7.68
N GLU A 136 0.88 -19.01 8.84
CA GLU A 136 0.26 -19.40 10.10
C GLU A 136 -1.25 -19.06 10.12
N LEU A 137 -1.64 -17.86 9.67
CA LEU A 137 -3.05 -17.47 9.59
C LEU A 137 -3.84 -18.35 8.60
N ALA A 138 -3.25 -18.70 7.46
CA ALA A 138 -3.85 -19.65 6.52
C ALA A 138 -3.99 -21.05 7.14
N ARG A 139 -2.98 -21.54 7.90
CA ARG A 139 -2.99 -22.84 8.60
C ARG A 139 -4.04 -22.91 9.72
N LEU A 140 -4.32 -21.77 10.35
CA LEU A 140 -5.39 -21.66 11.34
C LEU A 140 -6.79 -21.61 10.70
N GLY A 141 -6.87 -21.42 9.38
CA GLY A 141 -8.12 -21.23 8.66
C GLY A 141 -8.74 -19.86 8.91
N LEU A 142 -7.94 -18.87 9.29
CA LEU A 142 -8.36 -17.50 9.63
C LEU A 142 -8.01 -16.48 8.54
N ALA A 143 -7.39 -16.94 7.46
CA ALA A 143 -7.23 -16.18 6.24
C ALA A 143 -7.31 -17.11 5.03
N LYS A 144 -7.90 -16.64 3.92
CA LYS A 144 -7.92 -17.33 2.63
C LYS A 144 -6.68 -16.95 1.83
N VAL A 145 -6.09 -17.94 1.16
CA VAL A 145 -5.00 -17.67 0.22
C VAL A 145 -5.57 -16.96 -1.01
N THR A 146 -4.93 -15.86 -1.39
CA THR A 146 -5.33 -15.05 -2.53
C THR A 146 -4.23 -15.06 -3.58
N ILE A 147 -4.53 -15.65 -4.74
CA ILE A 147 -3.63 -15.74 -5.90
C ILE A 147 -4.32 -15.06 -7.08
N TYR A 148 -3.56 -14.23 -7.80
CA TYR A 148 -4.02 -13.57 -9.00
C TYR A 148 -3.39 -14.28 -10.21
N GLU A 149 -4.20 -14.85 -11.09
CA GLU A 149 -3.76 -15.66 -12.24
C GLU A 149 -2.94 -14.87 -13.26
N ASP A 150 -3.20 -13.56 -13.36
CA ASP A 150 -2.50 -12.62 -14.24
C ASP A 150 -1.14 -12.16 -13.69
N ARG A 151 -0.74 -12.64 -12.50
CA ARG A 151 0.50 -12.25 -11.83
C ARG A 151 1.49 -13.40 -11.73
N ARG A 152 2.75 -13.04 -11.50
CA ARG A 152 3.78 -14.03 -11.22
C ARG A 152 3.43 -14.83 -9.97
N LYS A 153 3.87 -16.10 -9.93
CA LYS A 153 3.78 -16.95 -8.75
C LYS A 153 4.37 -16.25 -7.55
N LEU A 154 3.62 -16.25 -6.44
CA LEU A 154 4.08 -15.65 -5.19
C LEU A 154 5.25 -16.44 -4.59
N LYS A 155 6.16 -15.75 -3.93
CA LYS A 155 7.35 -16.34 -3.28
C LYS A 155 7.01 -17.52 -2.36
N TYR A 156 5.94 -17.40 -1.57
CA TYR A 156 5.49 -18.42 -0.60
C TYR A 156 4.18 -19.11 -1.01
N GLN A 157 3.82 -19.11 -2.30
CA GLN A 157 2.55 -19.65 -2.79
C GLN A 157 2.32 -21.10 -2.39
N ASP A 158 3.31 -21.97 -2.57
CA ASP A 158 3.16 -23.40 -2.29
C ASP A 158 2.95 -23.67 -0.79
N GLU A 159 3.65 -22.92 0.06
CA GLU A 159 3.50 -23.00 1.52
C GLU A 159 2.13 -22.51 1.98
N LEU A 160 1.66 -21.42 1.40
CA LEU A 160 0.34 -20.85 1.68
C LEU A 160 -0.78 -21.82 1.29
N LEU A 161 -0.71 -22.38 0.08
CA LEU A 161 -1.70 -23.35 -0.39
C LEU A 161 -1.70 -24.63 0.47
N LYS A 162 -0.52 -25.14 0.81
CA LYS A 162 -0.39 -26.30 1.71
C LYS A 162 -0.99 -26.02 3.10
N ALA A 163 -0.74 -24.83 3.66
CA ALA A 163 -1.30 -24.44 4.94
C ALA A 163 -2.84 -24.33 4.89
N GLN A 164 -3.39 -23.76 3.81
CA GLN A 164 -4.84 -23.68 3.62
C GLN A 164 -5.48 -25.07 3.46
N GLU A 165 -4.87 -25.96 2.69
CA GLU A 165 -5.37 -27.35 2.54
C GLU A 165 -5.32 -28.09 3.90
N GLU A 166 -4.27 -27.90 4.71
CA GLU A 166 -4.22 -28.42 6.07
C GLU A 166 -5.39 -27.91 6.91
N ALA A 167 -5.71 -26.61 6.83
CA ALA A 167 -6.83 -26.02 7.55
C ALA A 167 -8.17 -26.62 7.11
N LYS A 168 -8.39 -26.84 5.81
CA LYS A 168 -9.58 -27.47 5.26
C LYS A 168 -9.73 -28.91 5.74
N LEU A 169 -8.67 -29.71 5.62
CA LEU A 169 -8.69 -31.11 6.06
C LEU A 169 -8.98 -31.24 7.56
N LYS A 170 -8.47 -30.31 8.37
CA LYS A 170 -8.67 -30.32 9.83
C LYS A 170 -9.90 -29.53 10.26
N LYS A 171 -10.69 -29.02 9.32
CA LYS A 171 -11.90 -28.22 9.57
C LYS A 171 -11.63 -27.06 10.55
N ARG A 172 -10.58 -26.26 10.31
CA ARG A 172 -10.19 -25.14 11.15
C ARG A 172 -10.82 -23.82 10.67
N GLY A 173 -11.11 -22.91 11.62
CA GLY A 173 -11.56 -21.56 11.32
C GLY A 173 -12.75 -21.55 10.35
N MET A 174 -12.62 -20.82 9.25
CA MET A 174 -13.64 -20.68 8.19
C MET A 174 -13.97 -21.98 7.44
N TRP A 175 -13.24 -23.08 7.68
CA TRP A 175 -13.41 -24.37 7.00
C TRP A 175 -14.15 -25.42 7.86
N LYS A 176 -14.75 -24.98 8.98
CA LYS A 176 -15.59 -25.83 9.86
C LYS A 176 -16.83 -26.32 9.16
#